data_748d8034da173519fee52e170856c7e6
#
_entry.id   748d8034da173519fee52e170856c7e6
#
_cell.length_a   1.000
_cell.length_b   1.000
_cell.length_c   1.000
_cell.angle_alpha   90.00
_cell.angle_beta   90.00
_cell.angle_gamma   90.00
#
_symmetry.space_group_name_H-M   'P 1'
#
loop_
_entity.id
_entity.type
_entity.pdbx_description
1 polymer ?
#
loop_
_entity_poly.entity_id
_entity_poly.type
_entity_poly.pdbx_seq_one_letter_code
_entity_poly.pdbx_strand_id
1 'polypeptide(L)'
;MYLLDTNVVSELRKPKPHQGVVAWVQDASEETLHLSAVSIGEIQAGIEIAREQDVKKAHEIETWLSCVAETYNVIPVDAHIFRRWAQLMHRRPDHHLEDALIAAGALMRGLSVVTRNVDDFKPFGVSPINRLTKRTAM
;
A
#
# COMPACT_ATOMS: atom_id res chain seq x y z
N MET A 1 -13.16 -0.40 -6.98
CA MET A 1 -12.06 -1.25 -6.54
C MET A 1 -10.91 -0.40 -6.03
N TYR A 2 -10.13 -0.93 -5.12
CA TYR A 2 -9.21 -0.14 -4.31
C TYR A 2 -7.82 -0.73 -4.30
N LEU A 3 -6.80 0.14 -4.29
CA LEU A 3 -5.40 -0.22 -4.09
C LEU A 3 -4.97 0.39 -2.75
N LEU A 4 -4.59 -0.47 -1.80
CA LEU A 4 -4.19 -0.02 -0.47
C LEU A 4 -2.75 0.49 -0.49
N ASP A 5 -2.54 1.71 0.03
CA ASP A 5 -1.20 2.25 0.23
C ASP A 5 -0.46 1.40 1.27
N THR A 6 0.85 1.34 1.16
CA THR A 6 1.70 0.54 2.05
C THR A 6 1.44 0.84 3.53
N ASN A 7 1.25 2.10 3.88
CA ASN A 7 1.00 2.50 5.28
C ASN A 7 -0.33 1.96 5.80
N VAL A 8 -1.33 1.81 4.94
CA VAL A 8 -2.62 1.22 5.33
C VAL A 8 -2.42 -0.27 5.62
N VAL A 9 -1.70 -0.98 4.75
CA VAL A 9 -1.43 -2.40 4.93
C VAL A 9 -0.63 -2.64 6.22
N SER A 10 0.44 -1.87 6.42
CA SER A 10 1.33 -2.00 7.58
C SER A 10 0.60 -1.74 8.90
N GLU A 11 -0.40 -0.88 8.88
CA GLU A 11 -1.19 -0.58 10.08
C GLU A 11 -1.90 -1.82 10.61
N LEU A 12 -2.32 -2.72 9.72
CA LEU A 12 -3.10 -3.90 10.08
C LEU A 12 -2.35 -4.89 10.97
N ARG A 13 -1.00 -4.88 10.96
CA ARG A 13 -0.21 -5.80 11.77
C ARG A 13 0.16 -5.24 13.15
N LYS A 14 -0.08 -3.97 13.41
CA LYS A 14 0.30 -3.34 14.68
C LYS A 14 -0.56 -3.90 15.82
N PRO A 15 -0.01 -4.04 17.05
CA PRO A 15 -0.80 -4.48 18.20
C PRO A 15 -1.99 -3.57 18.50
N LYS A 16 -1.82 -2.26 18.25
CA LYS A 16 -2.88 -1.27 18.44
C LYS A 16 -3.09 -0.50 17.14
N PRO A 17 -3.74 -1.13 16.13
CA PRO A 17 -3.91 -0.49 14.84
C PRO A 17 -4.90 0.67 14.91
N HIS A 18 -4.79 1.58 13.95
CA HIS A 18 -5.73 2.68 13.81
C HIS A 18 -7.14 2.12 13.55
N GLN A 19 -8.10 2.51 14.39
CA GLN A 19 -9.46 1.95 14.34
C GLN A 19 -10.17 2.20 13.01
N GLY A 20 -10.00 3.37 12.43
CA GLY A 20 -10.60 3.69 11.14
C GLY A 20 -10.08 2.81 10.01
N VAL A 21 -8.78 2.49 10.02
CA VAL A 21 -8.17 1.60 9.04
C VAL A 21 -8.78 0.20 9.17
N VAL A 22 -8.80 -0.34 10.38
CA VAL A 22 -9.34 -1.68 10.63
C VAL A 22 -10.80 -1.77 10.21
N ALA A 23 -11.61 -0.81 10.64
CA ALA A 23 -13.05 -0.80 10.33
C ALA A 23 -13.29 -0.74 8.82
N TRP A 24 -12.57 0.13 8.12
CA TRP A 24 -12.74 0.28 6.69
C TRP A 24 -12.36 -1.00 5.93
N VAL A 25 -11.24 -1.62 6.29
CA VAL A 25 -10.77 -2.84 5.64
C VAL A 25 -11.73 -4.00 5.92
N GLN A 26 -12.22 -4.13 7.15
CA GLN A 26 -13.14 -5.19 7.52
C GLN A 26 -14.48 -5.09 6.79
N ASP A 27 -14.95 -3.87 6.53
CA ASP A 27 -16.21 -3.65 5.83
C ASP A 27 -16.09 -3.84 4.33
N ALA A 28 -14.89 -3.71 3.77
CA ALA A 28 -14.67 -3.85 2.33
C ALA A 28 -14.65 -5.33 1.96
N SER A 29 -15.19 -5.65 0.80
CA SER A 29 -15.11 -7.01 0.26
C SER A 29 -13.67 -7.30 -0.19
N GLU A 30 -13.13 -8.46 0.17
CA GLU A 30 -11.74 -8.82 -0.17
C GLU A 30 -11.47 -8.75 -1.68
N GLU A 31 -12.47 -9.08 -2.51
CA GLU A 31 -12.30 -9.05 -3.96
C GLU A 31 -12.05 -7.65 -4.50
N THR A 32 -12.42 -6.61 -3.75
CA THR A 32 -12.24 -5.22 -4.15
C THR A 32 -10.91 -4.63 -3.68
N LEU A 33 -10.16 -5.35 -2.85
CA LEU A 33 -8.92 -4.87 -2.24
C LEU A 33 -7.71 -5.43 -2.98
N HIS A 34 -6.81 -4.53 -3.35
CA HIS A 34 -5.59 -4.87 -4.09
C HIS A 34 -4.39 -4.28 -3.38
N LEU A 35 -3.24 -4.94 -3.52
CA LEU A 35 -1.95 -4.45 -3.06
C LEU A 35 -1.02 -4.35 -4.25
N SER A 36 -0.09 -3.39 -4.20
CA SER A 36 1.00 -3.34 -5.17
C SER A 36 2.12 -4.28 -4.73
N ALA A 37 2.78 -4.92 -5.69
CA ALA A 37 4.02 -5.65 -5.42
C ALA A 37 5.07 -4.74 -4.78
N VAL A 38 5.01 -3.43 -5.06
CA VAL A 38 5.87 -2.42 -4.43
C VAL A 38 5.70 -2.44 -2.91
N SER A 39 4.45 -2.50 -2.42
CA SER A 39 4.17 -2.54 -0.99
C SER A 39 4.74 -3.80 -0.34
N ILE A 40 4.63 -4.94 -1.02
CA ILE A 40 5.22 -6.19 -0.54
C ILE A 40 6.75 -6.03 -0.39
N GLY A 41 7.40 -5.43 -1.40
CA GLY A 41 8.83 -5.17 -1.36
C GLY A 41 9.24 -4.21 -0.26
N GLU A 42 8.49 -3.13 -0.05
CA GLU A 42 8.77 -2.16 1.01
C GLU A 42 8.68 -2.81 2.40
N ILE A 43 7.66 -3.62 2.62
CA ILE A 43 7.48 -4.32 3.89
C ILE A 43 8.61 -5.34 4.09
N GLN A 44 8.98 -6.08 3.05
CA GLN A 44 10.08 -7.04 3.12
C GLN A 44 11.41 -6.34 3.47
N ALA A 45 11.66 -5.17 2.88
CA ALA A 45 12.85 -4.38 3.20
C ALA A 45 12.89 -4.03 4.69
N GLY A 46 11.75 -3.64 5.26
CA GLY A 46 11.62 -3.37 6.68
C GLY A 46 11.87 -4.62 7.53
N ILE A 47 11.43 -5.77 7.07
CA ILE A 47 11.66 -7.07 7.74
C ILE A 47 13.16 -7.36 7.83
N GLU A 48 13.92 -7.12 6.74
CA GLU A 48 15.37 -7.38 6.75
C GLU A 48 16.10 -6.46 7.72
N ILE A 49 15.67 -5.22 7.84
CA ILE A 49 16.22 -4.29 8.83
C ILE A 49 15.93 -4.80 10.25
N ALA A 50 14.70 -5.23 10.52
CA ALA A 50 14.33 -5.79 11.82
C ALA A 50 15.12 -7.05 12.13
N ARG A 51 15.42 -7.86 11.12
CA ARG A 51 16.15 -9.13 11.28
C ARG A 51 17.55 -8.92 11.86
N GLU A 52 18.15 -7.77 11.57
CA GLU A 52 19.48 -7.44 12.10
C GLU A 52 19.45 -7.28 13.62
N GLN A 53 18.30 -6.94 14.20
CA GLN A 53 18.16 -6.67 15.63
C GLN A 53 17.37 -7.74 16.37
N ASP A 54 16.38 -8.32 15.73
CA ASP A 54 15.46 -9.27 16.37
C ASP A 54 14.95 -10.28 15.33
N VAL A 55 15.63 -11.39 15.22
CA VAL A 55 15.33 -12.45 14.24
C VAL A 55 13.91 -12.99 14.44
N LYS A 56 13.50 -13.18 15.69
CA LYS A 56 12.16 -13.70 16.00
C LYS A 56 11.06 -12.74 15.55
N LYS A 57 11.23 -11.45 15.82
CA LYS A 57 10.27 -10.44 15.41
C LYS A 57 10.17 -10.35 13.90
N ALA A 58 11.31 -10.40 13.22
CA ALA A 58 11.35 -10.39 11.76
C ALA A 58 10.59 -11.59 11.18
N HIS A 59 10.77 -12.75 11.76
CA HIS A 59 10.07 -13.97 11.32
C HIS A 59 8.56 -13.84 11.48
N GLU A 60 8.11 -13.27 12.58
CA GLU A 60 6.67 -13.03 12.83
C GLU A 60 6.07 -12.12 11.76
N ILE A 61 6.76 -11.03 11.45
CA ILE A 61 6.29 -10.08 10.42
C ILE A 61 6.28 -10.75 9.04
N GLU A 62 7.31 -11.54 8.75
CA GLU A 62 7.42 -12.22 7.46
C GLU A 62 6.30 -13.24 7.27
N THR A 63 5.94 -13.97 8.33
CA THR A 63 4.81 -14.91 8.29
C THR A 63 3.51 -14.17 8.00
N TRP A 64 3.31 -13.04 8.66
CA TRP A 64 2.14 -12.19 8.41
C TRP A 64 2.10 -11.69 6.96
N LEU A 65 3.26 -11.24 6.45
CA LEU A 65 3.35 -10.74 5.08
C LEU A 65 3.00 -11.83 4.05
N SER A 66 3.46 -13.06 4.29
CA SER A 66 3.15 -14.17 3.41
C SER A 66 1.63 -14.43 3.36
N CYS A 67 0.96 -14.35 4.50
CA CYS A 67 -0.49 -14.50 4.56
C CYS A 67 -1.22 -13.37 3.81
N VAL A 68 -0.74 -12.15 3.95
CA VAL A 68 -1.30 -10.99 3.26
C VAL A 68 -1.16 -11.15 1.75
N ALA A 69 0.01 -11.57 1.28
CA ALA A 69 0.26 -11.76 -0.15
C ALA A 69 -0.63 -12.85 -0.77
N GLU A 70 -1.03 -13.84 0.02
CA GLU A 70 -1.92 -14.90 -0.44
C GLU A 70 -3.40 -14.50 -0.36
N THR A 71 -3.76 -13.65 0.58
CA THR A 71 -5.15 -13.27 0.85
C THR A 71 -5.66 -12.20 -0.12
N TYR A 72 -4.85 -11.19 -0.37
CA TYR A 72 -5.25 -10.05 -1.21
C TYR A 72 -4.75 -10.21 -2.64
N ASN A 73 -5.38 -9.47 -3.55
CA ASN A 73 -4.96 -9.43 -4.94
C ASN A 73 -3.70 -8.55 -5.06
N VAL A 74 -2.56 -9.16 -5.38
CA VAL A 74 -1.31 -8.42 -5.55
C VAL A 74 -1.12 -8.08 -7.02
N ILE A 75 -0.95 -6.79 -7.31
CA ILE A 75 -0.71 -6.30 -8.67
C ILE A 75 0.79 -6.33 -8.93
N PRO A 76 1.27 -7.12 -9.92
CA PRO A 76 2.68 -7.09 -10.28
C PRO A 76 3.04 -5.77 -10.94
N VAL A 77 4.29 -5.36 -10.81
CA VAL A 77 4.81 -4.19 -11.51
C VAL A 77 5.32 -4.66 -12.87
N ASP A 78 4.46 -4.57 -13.88
CA ASP A 78 4.78 -5.01 -15.23
C ASP A 78 5.32 -3.85 -16.08
N ALA A 79 5.57 -4.11 -17.36
CA ALA A 79 6.14 -3.11 -18.28
C ALA A 79 5.21 -1.90 -18.44
N HIS A 80 3.91 -2.11 -18.48
CA HIS A 80 2.96 -1.01 -18.65
C HIS A 80 3.00 -0.08 -17.43
N ILE A 81 3.05 -0.65 -16.23
CA ILE A 81 3.12 0.10 -14.98
C ILE A 81 4.44 0.87 -14.89
N PHE A 82 5.57 0.23 -15.26
CA PHE A 82 6.87 0.92 -15.26
C PHE A 82 6.92 2.08 -16.26
N ARG A 83 6.33 1.90 -17.43
CA ARG A 83 6.27 3.00 -18.41
C ARG A 83 5.45 4.16 -17.87
N ARG A 84 4.32 3.87 -17.23
CA ARG A 84 3.49 4.91 -16.61
C ARG A 84 4.22 5.59 -15.45
N TRP A 85 4.92 4.82 -14.64
CA TRP A 85 5.75 5.36 -13.56
C TRP A 85 6.77 6.36 -14.10
N ALA A 86 7.47 6.01 -15.18
CA ALA A 86 8.46 6.91 -15.78
C ALA A 86 7.82 8.22 -16.25
N GLN A 87 6.60 8.16 -16.80
CA GLN A 87 5.86 9.36 -17.20
C GLN A 87 5.50 10.22 -15.98
N LEU A 88 5.04 9.59 -14.90
CA LEU A 88 4.67 10.31 -13.66
C LEU A 88 5.87 10.94 -13.00
N MET A 89 7.03 10.29 -13.06
CA MET A 89 8.26 10.78 -12.43
C MET A 89 8.99 11.85 -13.24
N HIS A 90 8.59 12.09 -14.46
CA HIS A 90 9.26 13.06 -15.31
C HIS A 90 9.23 14.46 -14.67
N ARG A 91 10.42 15.01 -14.42
CA ARG A 91 10.60 16.31 -13.76
C ARG A 91 10.05 16.40 -12.34
N ARG A 92 10.00 15.25 -11.64
CA ARG A 92 9.56 15.21 -10.24
C ARG A 92 10.69 14.80 -9.32
N PRO A 93 10.62 15.19 -8.03
CA PRO A 93 11.64 14.79 -7.06
C PRO A 93 11.67 13.28 -6.85
N ASP A 94 12.87 12.73 -6.64
CA ASP A 94 13.07 11.29 -6.48
C ASP A 94 12.48 10.70 -5.19
N HIS A 95 12.18 11.53 -4.19
CA HIS A 95 11.70 11.04 -2.90
C HIS A 95 10.29 10.48 -2.90
N HIS A 96 9.60 10.49 -4.04
CA HIS A 96 8.26 9.91 -4.18
C HIS A 96 8.24 8.69 -5.11
N LEU A 97 9.37 8.00 -5.25
CA LEU A 97 9.51 6.87 -6.19
C LEU A 97 8.47 5.77 -5.94
N GLU A 98 8.33 5.33 -4.68
CA GLU A 98 7.40 4.26 -4.34
C GLU A 98 5.96 4.68 -4.49
N ASP A 99 5.62 5.90 -4.08
CA ASP A 99 4.27 6.43 -4.23
C ASP A 99 3.88 6.55 -5.71
N ALA A 100 4.83 6.96 -6.55
CA ALA A 100 4.60 7.04 -7.98
C ALA A 100 4.37 5.65 -8.60
N LEU A 101 5.07 4.62 -8.12
CA LEU A 101 4.87 3.25 -8.61
C LEU A 101 3.49 2.72 -8.20
N ILE A 102 3.06 2.99 -6.98
CA ILE A 102 1.72 2.63 -6.53
C ILE A 102 0.66 3.37 -7.35
N ALA A 103 0.87 4.68 -7.57
CA ALA A 103 -0.03 5.49 -8.38
C ALA A 103 -0.12 4.97 -9.82
N ALA A 104 1.01 4.58 -10.42
CA ALA A 104 1.03 4.02 -11.78
C ALA A 104 0.21 2.74 -11.84
N GLY A 105 0.34 1.86 -10.85
CA GLY A 105 -0.45 0.64 -10.76
C GLY A 105 -1.94 0.94 -10.69
N ALA A 106 -2.33 1.89 -9.87
CA ALA A 106 -3.72 2.30 -9.72
C ALA A 106 -4.29 2.87 -11.01
N LEU A 107 -3.53 3.74 -11.68
CA LEU A 107 -3.96 4.34 -12.94
C LEU A 107 -4.14 3.29 -14.05
N MET A 108 -3.19 2.36 -14.17
CA MET A 108 -3.24 1.34 -15.22
C MET A 108 -4.33 0.30 -14.98
N ARG A 109 -4.75 0.10 -13.73
CA ARG A 109 -5.78 -0.89 -13.38
C ARG A 109 -7.13 -0.26 -13.04
N GLY A 110 -7.25 1.07 -13.11
CA GLY A 110 -8.50 1.76 -12.81
C GLY A 110 -8.93 1.66 -11.37
N LEU A 111 -7.97 1.71 -10.43
CA LEU A 111 -8.22 1.57 -9.00
C LEU A 111 -8.10 2.92 -8.29
N SER A 112 -8.85 3.07 -7.20
CA SER A 112 -8.71 4.22 -6.31
C SER A 112 -7.71 3.88 -5.21
N VAL A 113 -6.77 4.79 -4.91
CA VAL A 113 -5.77 4.57 -3.87
C VAL A 113 -6.37 4.91 -2.51
N VAL A 114 -6.35 3.96 -1.59
CA VAL A 114 -6.77 4.17 -0.20
C VAL A 114 -5.52 4.49 0.62
N THR A 115 -5.47 5.69 1.18
CA THR A 115 -4.29 6.18 1.87
C THR A 115 -4.68 7.13 3.00
N ARG A 116 -3.81 7.22 4.00
CA ARG A 116 -3.89 8.24 5.04
C ARG A 116 -3.15 9.52 4.63
N ASN A 117 -2.36 9.46 3.56
CA ASN A 117 -1.52 10.55 3.07
C ASN A 117 -1.98 10.99 1.68
N VAL A 118 -3.19 11.54 1.61
CA VAL A 118 -3.83 11.95 0.35
C VAL A 118 -2.93 12.88 -0.48
N ASP A 119 -2.26 13.82 0.18
CA ASP A 119 -1.43 14.81 -0.51
C ASP A 119 -0.25 14.20 -1.26
N ASP A 120 0.26 13.05 -0.81
CA ASP A 120 1.39 12.38 -1.45
C ASP A 120 1.01 11.82 -2.83
N PHE A 121 -0.28 11.61 -3.08
CA PHE A 121 -0.76 11.02 -4.33
C PHE A 121 -1.40 12.03 -5.29
N LYS A 122 -1.77 13.21 -4.81
CA LYS A 122 -2.38 14.25 -5.66
C LYS A 122 -1.56 14.60 -6.89
N PRO A 123 -0.22 14.73 -6.81
CA PRO A 123 0.57 15.11 -7.97
C PRO A 123 0.52 14.09 -9.12
N PHE A 124 0.11 12.86 -8.86
CA PHE A 124 0.16 11.77 -9.84
C PHE A 124 -1.16 11.55 -10.59
N GLY A 125 -2.16 12.37 -10.33
CA GLY A 125 -3.43 12.27 -11.07
C GLY A 125 -4.32 11.10 -10.70
N VAL A 126 -4.02 10.39 -9.61
CA VAL A 126 -4.91 9.35 -9.09
C VAL A 126 -5.97 9.98 -8.20
N SER A 127 -7.04 9.23 -7.94
CA SER A 127 -8.09 9.66 -7.03
C SER A 127 -7.83 9.03 -5.66
N PRO A 128 -7.09 9.70 -4.76
CA PRO A 128 -6.84 9.14 -3.44
C PRO A 128 -8.06 9.25 -2.56
N ILE A 129 -8.26 8.24 -1.71
CA ILE A 129 -9.39 8.18 -0.79
C ILE A 129 -8.85 8.08 0.62
N ASN A 130 -9.32 8.98 1.50
CA ASN A 130 -9.08 8.87 2.93
C ASN A 130 -10.42 8.88 3.68
N ARG A 131 -11.12 7.76 3.60
CA ARG A 131 -12.37 7.57 4.35
C ARG A 131 -12.10 6.99 5.73
N LEU A 132 -10.85 6.71 6.04
CA LEU A 132 -10.45 6.03 7.26
C LEU A 132 -10.76 6.86 8.52
N THR A 133 -10.50 8.16 8.45
CA THR A 133 -10.77 9.06 9.57
C THR A 133 -12.27 9.30 9.78
N LYS A 134 -13.05 9.26 8.72
CA LYS A 134 -14.50 9.48 8.80
C LYS A 134 -15.21 8.34 9.53
N ARG A 135 -14.69 7.13 9.40
CA ARG A 135 -15.30 5.98 10.06
C ARG A 135 -15.10 6.02 11.57
N THR A 136 -13.98 6.55 12.03
CA THR A 136 -13.74 6.69 13.47
C THR A 136 -14.57 7.79 14.11
N ALA A 137 -15.05 8.73 13.32
CA ALA A 137 -15.87 9.85 13.82
C ALA A 137 -17.33 9.44 14.07
N MET A 138 -17.72 8.30 13.61
CA MET A 138 -19.07 7.76 13.77
C MET A 138 -19.14 6.81 14.95
#